data_bb5231d4913e99e6a80e3ada701e7ac0
#
_entry.id   bb5231d4913e99e6a80e3ada701e7ac0
#
_cell.length_a   1.000
_cell.length_b   1.000
_cell.length_c   1.000
_cell.angle_alpha   90.00
_cell.angle_beta   90.00
_cell.angle_gamma   90.00
#
_symmetry.space_group_name_H-M   'P 1'
#
loop_
_entity.id
_entity.type
_entity.pdbx_description
1 polymer ?
#
loop_
_entity_poly.entity_id
_entity_poly.type
_entity_poly.pdbx_seq_one_letter_code
_entity_poly.pdbx_strand_id
1 'polypeptide(L)'
;MENDSIERLRVFLIESPIKMARLQGVGNVKGTVKRVLVELTSTSGIVGWGEAAPWEVFTGTAEGAFAAIDTYLRPVVLGAPVRAIRATTLTMDRVLVGHGEAKLAIETAMFDILGKSTGLSVADLLGGRVRDSIPLSFSIADPDFEADMARMREMVPAGNRIFKVKTGVKSHAEDMAHLEAMRGEFGDGIDLRLDYNQALSPFGAISILRDVDRFRPTFIEQPVPRDCLTAMASFADALDTPILADESCFDGRDLLEIIRLGAADAISVKLMKAGGLLKAQGVMAIADTAHIPGYGGTLWEGGIALAAGTQFIAATPGMSLGCEFYMPHHVLTEDVLEARVPNRDGAVIVPTGPGLGISVSDASLRGNARILAEK
;
A
#
# COMPACT_ATOMS: atom_id res chain seq x y z
N MET A 1 -9.16 -17.12 26.35
CA MET A 1 -9.45 -16.78 24.93
C MET A 1 -10.94 -16.89 24.56
N GLU A 2 -11.73 -17.81 25.12
CA GLU A 2 -13.17 -17.92 24.71
C GLU A 2 -14.00 -16.67 24.97
N ASN A 3 -13.69 -15.90 25.99
CA ASN A 3 -14.44 -14.70 26.42
C ASN A 3 -13.64 -13.39 26.22
N ASP A 4 -12.54 -13.39 25.45
CA ASP A 4 -11.77 -12.17 25.23
C ASP A 4 -12.41 -11.31 24.16
N SER A 5 -12.70 -10.04 24.52
CA SER A 5 -13.39 -9.07 23.68
C SER A 5 -12.68 -7.73 23.71
N ILE A 6 -12.98 -6.86 22.77
CA ILE A 6 -12.42 -5.51 22.71
C ILE A 6 -13.04 -4.66 23.81
N GLU A 7 -12.23 -4.26 24.78
CA GLU A 7 -12.64 -3.44 25.93
C GLU A 7 -12.47 -1.95 25.65
N ARG A 8 -11.40 -1.57 24.97
CA ARG A 8 -11.06 -0.17 24.71
C ARG A 8 -10.62 0.05 23.27
N LEU A 9 -11.03 1.19 22.72
CA LEU A 9 -10.56 1.72 21.44
C LEU A 9 -10.07 3.15 21.67
N ARG A 10 -8.80 3.40 21.30
CA ARG A 10 -8.25 4.76 21.16
C ARG A 10 -7.99 5.02 19.69
N VAL A 11 -8.28 6.21 19.24
CA VAL A 11 -8.01 6.66 17.87
C VAL A 11 -7.23 7.97 17.90
N PHE A 12 -6.19 8.05 17.07
CA PHE A 12 -5.30 9.20 17.00
C PHE A 12 -5.26 9.72 15.57
N LEU A 13 -5.55 10.99 15.38
CA LEU A 13 -5.24 11.71 14.16
C LEU A 13 -3.83 12.30 14.32
N ILE A 14 -2.89 11.86 13.50
CA ILE A 14 -1.50 12.28 13.56
C ILE A 14 -1.05 12.97 12.28
N GLU A 15 -0.07 13.84 12.41
CA GLU A 15 0.64 14.48 11.31
C GLU A 15 2.13 14.11 11.39
N SER A 16 2.69 13.70 10.26
CA SER A 16 4.10 13.29 10.16
C SER A 16 4.80 14.09 9.06
N PRO A 17 5.96 14.70 9.36
CA PRO A 17 6.73 15.39 8.34
C PRO A 17 7.36 14.41 7.36
N ILE A 18 7.45 14.83 6.08
CA ILE A 18 8.16 14.11 5.03
C ILE A 18 9.43 14.87 4.64
N LYS A 19 10.51 14.13 4.39
CA LYS A 19 11.84 14.68 4.06
C LYS A 19 12.08 14.88 2.57
N MET A 20 11.13 14.46 1.71
CA MET A 20 11.21 14.71 0.27
C MET A 20 9.82 14.94 -0.32
N ALA A 21 9.70 15.88 -1.24
CA ALA A 21 8.49 16.07 -2.04
C ALA A 21 8.32 14.92 -3.04
N ARG A 22 7.05 14.62 -3.39
CA ARG A 22 6.71 13.58 -4.37
C ARG A 22 5.77 14.16 -5.42
N LEU A 23 6.18 14.14 -6.67
CA LEU A 23 5.39 14.62 -7.82
C LEU A 23 4.77 13.42 -8.55
N GLN A 24 3.44 13.39 -8.67
CA GLN A 24 2.68 12.28 -9.23
C GLN A 24 1.52 12.79 -10.08
N GLY A 25 1.01 11.97 -11.00
CA GLY A 25 -0.07 12.36 -11.92
C GLY A 25 -1.35 12.84 -11.24
N VAL A 26 -1.66 12.29 -10.06
CA VAL A 26 -2.87 12.62 -9.29
C VAL A 26 -2.64 13.67 -8.19
N GLY A 27 -1.41 14.14 -8.00
CA GLY A 27 -1.13 15.20 -7.01
C GLY A 27 0.34 15.32 -6.64
N ASN A 28 0.64 16.40 -5.94
CA ASN A 28 1.96 16.69 -5.41
C ASN A 28 1.88 16.77 -3.88
N VAL A 29 2.70 15.97 -3.18
CA VAL A 29 2.74 15.94 -1.72
C VAL A 29 4.06 16.48 -1.22
N LYS A 30 4.00 17.42 -0.29
CA LYS A 30 5.14 18.07 0.34
C LYS A 30 4.80 18.50 1.76
N GLY A 31 5.83 18.59 2.60
CA GLY A 31 5.70 19.07 3.98
C GLY A 31 5.28 17.98 4.95
N THR A 32 4.01 17.66 5.03
CA THR A 32 3.47 16.68 5.99
C THR A 32 2.43 15.77 5.35
N VAL A 33 2.22 14.59 5.96
CA VAL A 33 1.13 13.67 5.66
C VAL A 33 0.36 13.37 6.94
N LYS A 34 -0.97 13.19 6.81
CA LYS A 34 -1.84 12.85 7.93
C LYS A 34 -2.22 11.38 7.89
N ARG A 35 -2.26 10.76 9.06
CA ARG A 35 -2.63 9.36 9.24
C ARG A 35 -3.50 9.19 10.46
N VAL A 36 -4.22 8.07 10.53
CA VAL A 36 -5.04 7.72 11.71
C VAL A 36 -4.53 6.41 12.28
N LEU A 37 -4.19 6.40 13.56
CA LEU A 37 -3.80 5.20 14.28
C LEU A 37 -4.97 4.73 15.16
N VAL A 38 -5.11 3.41 15.23
CA VAL A 38 -6.08 2.73 16.11
C VAL A 38 -5.31 1.86 17.08
N GLU A 39 -5.58 2.06 18.35
CA GLU A 39 -5.18 1.16 19.44
C GLU A 39 -6.43 0.46 19.96
N LEU A 40 -6.42 -0.86 19.90
CA LEU A 40 -7.43 -1.68 20.57
C LEU A 40 -6.81 -2.36 21.78
N THR A 41 -7.55 -2.41 22.89
CA THR A 41 -7.17 -3.21 24.06
C THR A 41 -8.25 -4.26 24.31
N SER A 42 -7.87 -5.50 24.48
CA SER A 42 -8.80 -6.57 24.83
C SER A 42 -9.03 -6.65 26.34
N THR A 43 -10.07 -7.36 26.76
CA THR A 43 -10.37 -7.60 28.19
C THR A 43 -9.26 -8.40 28.91
N SER A 44 -8.40 -9.10 28.16
CA SER A 44 -7.19 -9.74 28.72
C SER A 44 -5.98 -8.78 28.81
N GLY A 45 -6.15 -7.51 28.45
CA GLY A 45 -5.10 -6.48 28.49
C GLY A 45 -4.14 -6.49 27.31
N ILE A 46 -4.38 -7.33 26.29
CA ILE A 46 -3.54 -7.34 25.07
C ILE A 46 -3.86 -6.14 24.19
N VAL A 47 -2.81 -5.43 23.75
CA VAL A 47 -2.92 -4.25 22.90
C VAL A 47 -2.57 -4.61 21.46
N GLY A 48 -3.43 -4.22 20.52
CA GLY A 48 -3.21 -4.31 19.09
C GLY A 48 -3.29 -2.96 18.40
N TRP A 49 -2.52 -2.82 17.33
CA TRP A 49 -2.39 -1.59 16.57
C TRP A 49 -2.84 -1.75 15.12
N GLY A 50 -3.42 -0.68 14.59
CA GLY A 50 -3.77 -0.55 13.18
C GLY A 50 -3.60 0.88 12.70
N GLU A 51 -3.54 1.04 11.38
CA GLU A 51 -3.29 2.34 10.77
C GLU A 51 -4.11 2.52 9.51
N ALA A 52 -4.69 3.72 9.36
CA ALA A 52 -5.28 4.23 8.12
C ALA A 52 -4.42 5.38 7.60
N ALA A 53 -4.04 5.32 6.34
CA ALA A 53 -3.26 6.35 5.65
C ALA A 53 -3.98 6.77 4.35
N PRO A 54 -5.15 7.39 4.43
CA PRO A 54 -5.88 7.84 3.26
C PRO A 54 -5.12 8.96 2.54
N TRP A 55 -5.39 9.09 1.25
CA TRP A 55 -4.94 10.20 0.45
C TRP A 55 -6.14 10.84 -0.23
N GLU A 56 -6.27 12.17 -0.16
CA GLU A 56 -7.47 12.92 -0.53
C GLU A 56 -7.89 12.70 -1.99
N VAL A 57 -6.92 12.53 -2.87
CA VAL A 57 -7.15 12.30 -4.30
C VAL A 57 -7.33 10.83 -4.66
N PHE A 58 -7.32 9.92 -3.66
CA PHE A 58 -7.33 8.48 -3.90
C PHE A 58 -8.44 7.77 -3.11
N THR A 59 -8.38 7.83 -1.77
CA THR A 59 -9.30 7.06 -0.88
C THR A 59 -10.10 7.93 0.08
N GLY A 60 -9.69 9.17 0.34
CA GLY A 60 -10.37 10.09 1.25
C GLY A 60 -9.41 10.84 2.16
N THR A 61 -9.91 11.34 3.29
CA THR A 61 -9.15 12.19 4.21
C THR A 61 -8.91 11.51 5.57
N ALA A 62 -7.81 11.85 6.22
CA ALA A 62 -7.50 11.34 7.55
C ALA A 62 -8.54 11.77 8.60
N GLU A 63 -9.05 13.01 8.49
CA GLU A 63 -10.13 13.53 9.33
C GLU A 63 -11.44 12.73 9.14
N GLY A 64 -11.75 12.35 7.88
CA GLY A 64 -12.89 11.49 7.58
C GLY A 64 -12.74 10.10 8.17
N ALA A 65 -11.56 9.49 8.05
CA ALA A 65 -11.25 8.18 8.63
C ALA A 65 -11.32 8.24 10.18
N PHE A 66 -10.77 9.30 10.79
CA PHE A 66 -10.84 9.51 12.25
C PHE A 66 -12.30 9.60 12.73
N ALA A 67 -13.11 10.44 12.08
CA ALA A 67 -14.53 10.59 12.41
C ALA A 67 -15.32 9.30 12.18
N ALA A 68 -15.02 8.57 11.11
CA ALA A 68 -15.64 7.27 10.82
C ALA A 68 -15.38 6.26 11.94
N ILE A 69 -14.13 6.17 12.41
CA ILE A 69 -13.76 5.27 13.51
C ILE A 69 -14.45 5.69 14.81
N ASP A 70 -14.28 6.95 15.21
CA ASP A 70 -14.73 7.43 16.50
C ASP A 70 -16.27 7.42 16.64
N THR A 71 -16.98 7.83 15.60
CA THR A 71 -18.43 8.04 15.67
C THR A 71 -19.23 6.80 15.29
N TYR A 72 -18.84 6.11 14.22
CA TYR A 72 -19.68 5.07 13.62
C TYR A 72 -19.16 3.65 13.87
N LEU A 73 -17.84 3.44 13.89
CA LEU A 73 -17.26 2.09 14.00
C LEU A 73 -16.97 1.72 15.46
N ARG A 74 -16.63 2.66 16.33
CA ARG A 74 -16.42 2.43 17.79
C ARG A 74 -17.55 1.62 18.43
N PRO A 75 -18.84 1.96 18.27
CA PRO A 75 -19.93 1.20 18.90
C PRO A 75 -20.05 -0.25 18.41
N VAL A 76 -19.56 -0.53 17.20
CA VAL A 76 -19.55 -1.87 16.61
C VAL A 76 -18.39 -2.72 17.14
N VAL A 77 -17.25 -2.08 17.43
CA VAL A 77 -16.00 -2.73 17.80
C VAL A 77 -15.92 -3.04 19.29
N LEU A 78 -16.39 -2.11 20.13
CA LEU A 78 -16.43 -2.32 21.59
C LEU A 78 -17.35 -3.51 21.93
N GLY A 79 -16.83 -4.44 22.72
CA GLY A 79 -17.49 -5.69 23.09
C GLY A 79 -17.39 -6.80 22.04
N ALA A 80 -16.89 -6.52 20.83
CA ALA A 80 -16.70 -7.56 19.83
C ALA A 80 -15.66 -8.59 20.29
N PRO A 81 -15.93 -9.91 20.13
CA PRO A 81 -14.96 -10.95 20.45
C PRO A 81 -13.70 -10.80 19.58
N VAL A 82 -12.50 -10.85 20.19
CA VAL A 82 -11.21 -10.69 19.49
C VAL A 82 -11.10 -11.59 18.25
N ARG A 83 -11.58 -12.83 18.33
CA ARG A 83 -11.54 -13.82 17.24
C ARG A 83 -12.61 -13.62 16.15
N ALA A 84 -13.61 -12.76 16.38
CA ALA A 84 -14.74 -12.56 15.46
C ALA A 84 -14.43 -11.52 14.35
N ILE A 85 -13.19 -11.47 13.86
CA ILE A 85 -12.71 -10.44 12.92
C ILE A 85 -13.64 -10.33 11.71
N ARG A 86 -13.92 -11.43 11.02
CA ARG A 86 -14.80 -11.41 9.83
C ARG A 86 -16.22 -10.93 10.15
N ALA A 87 -16.79 -11.35 11.26
CA ALA A 87 -18.14 -10.92 11.67
C ALA A 87 -18.15 -9.42 11.99
N THR A 88 -17.12 -8.93 12.68
CA THR A 88 -16.96 -7.49 12.98
C THR A 88 -16.79 -6.67 11.69
N THR A 89 -15.96 -7.14 10.75
CA THR A 89 -15.78 -6.47 9.44
C THR A 89 -17.11 -6.39 8.66
N LEU A 90 -17.89 -7.49 8.62
CA LEU A 90 -19.20 -7.50 7.97
C LEU A 90 -20.18 -6.54 8.65
N THR A 91 -20.13 -6.40 9.99
CA THR A 91 -20.98 -5.45 10.72
C THR A 91 -20.55 -4.01 10.44
N MET A 92 -19.24 -3.72 10.40
CA MET A 92 -18.72 -2.41 9.99
C MET A 92 -19.20 -2.03 8.56
N ASP A 93 -19.24 -2.98 7.63
CA ASP A 93 -19.73 -2.73 6.27
C ASP A 93 -21.23 -2.42 6.22
N ARG A 94 -22.02 -2.96 7.14
CA ARG A 94 -23.47 -2.69 7.23
C ARG A 94 -23.80 -1.33 7.84
N VAL A 95 -22.98 -0.84 8.78
CA VAL A 95 -23.23 0.42 9.47
C VAL A 95 -22.62 1.63 8.76
N LEU A 96 -21.59 1.44 7.94
CA LEU A 96 -20.91 2.54 7.26
C LEU A 96 -20.46 2.11 5.85
N VAL A 97 -20.97 2.81 4.84
CA VAL A 97 -20.55 2.62 3.44
C VAL A 97 -19.18 3.28 3.21
N GLY A 98 -18.32 2.66 2.43
CA GLY A 98 -16.99 3.18 2.14
C GLY A 98 -16.05 3.10 3.36
N HIS A 99 -15.19 4.11 3.49
CA HIS A 99 -14.20 4.22 4.57
C HIS A 99 -13.36 2.95 4.77
N GLY A 100 -12.85 2.38 3.65
CA GLY A 100 -12.10 1.13 3.67
C GLY A 100 -10.87 1.22 4.56
N GLU A 101 -10.15 2.32 4.52
CA GLU A 101 -8.97 2.58 5.33
C GLU A 101 -9.26 2.59 6.84
N ALA A 102 -10.38 3.15 7.25
CA ALA A 102 -10.82 3.14 8.65
C ALA A 102 -11.14 1.73 9.15
N LYS A 103 -11.79 0.94 8.32
CA LYS A 103 -12.11 -0.47 8.60
C LYS A 103 -10.85 -1.34 8.60
N LEU A 104 -9.92 -1.10 7.68
CA LEU A 104 -8.61 -1.75 7.66
C LEU A 104 -7.86 -1.52 8.97
N ALA A 105 -7.81 -0.29 9.47
CA ALA A 105 -7.11 0.03 10.73
C ALA A 105 -7.66 -0.80 11.90
N ILE A 106 -8.99 -0.90 12.02
CA ILE A 106 -9.64 -1.71 13.06
C ILE A 106 -9.36 -3.20 12.85
N GLU A 107 -9.54 -3.71 11.64
CA GLU A 107 -9.31 -5.13 11.31
C GLU A 107 -7.86 -5.52 11.61
N THR A 108 -6.89 -4.68 11.23
CA THR A 108 -5.47 -4.90 11.48
C THR A 108 -5.17 -4.97 12.99
N ALA A 109 -5.72 -4.04 13.78
CA ALA A 109 -5.56 -4.05 15.23
C ALA A 109 -6.16 -5.32 15.88
N MET A 110 -7.30 -5.81 15.38
CA MET A 110 -7.88 -7.08 15.84
C MET A 110 -7.00 -8.28 15.49
N PHE A 111 -6.43 -8.32 14.27
CA PHE A 111 -5.46 -9.35 13.89
C PHE A 111 -4.20 -9.31 14.75
N ASP A 112 -3.72 -8.12 15.10
CA ASP A 112 -2.56 -7.94 15.95
C ASP A 112 -2.81 -8.50 17.37
N ILE A 113 -4.00 -8.20 17.98
CA ILE A 113 -4.40 -8.80 19.26
C ILE A 113 -4.49 -10.32 19.15
N LEU A 114 -5.19 -10.82 18.12
CA LEU A 114 -5.39 -12.26 17.95
C LEU A 114 -4.04 -12.99 17.80
N GLY A 115 -3.13 -12.44 17.01
CA GLY A 115 -1.79 -12.98 16.83
C GLY A 115 -0.99 -13.00 18.14
N LYS A 116 -1.00 -11.88 18.89
CA LYS A 116 -0.33 -11.78 20.19
C LYS A 116 -0.93 -12.75 21.21
N SER A 117 -2.24 -12.94 21.22
CA SER A 117 -2.93 -13.85 22.15
C SER A 117 -2.67 -15.33 21.85
N THR A 118 -2.37 -15.67 20.59
CA THR A 118 -2.13 -17.04 20.13
C THR A 118 -0.66 -17.39 19.94
N GLY A 119 0.23 -16.39 19.98
CA GLY A 119 1.65 -16.55 19.68
C GLY A 119 1.95 -16.67 18.17
N LEU A 120 0.98 -16.39 17.30
CA LEU A 120 1.09 -16.47 15.84
C LEU A 120 1.32 -15.11 15.20
N SER A 121 2.03 -15.06 14.08
CA SER A 121 2.10 -13.87 13.27
C SER A 121 0.77 -13.63 12.50
N VAL A 122 0.53 -12.42 12.01
CA VAL A 122 -0.62 -12.15 11.14
C VAL A 122 -0.53 -13.00 9.87
N ALA A 123 0.66 -13.22 9.31
CA ALA A 123 0.82 -14.10 8.17
C ALA A 123 0.39 -15.55 8.46
N ASP A 124 0.69 -16.07 9.68
CA ASP A 124 0.23 -17.40 10.08
C ASP A 124 -1.30 -17.47 10.18
N LEU A 125 -1.93 -16.42 10.71
CA LEU A 125 -3.39 -16.30 10.78
C LEU A 125 -4.06 -16.17 9.41
N LEU A 126 -3.34 -15.70 8.40
CA LEU A 126 -3.81 -15.58 7.02
C LEU A 126 -3.55 -16.84 6.17
N GLY A 127 -3.02 -17.90 6.74
CA GLY A 127 -2.81 -19.20 6.07
C GLY A 127 -1.37 -19.68 6.03
N GLY A 128 -0.45 -18.92 6.57
CA GLY A 128 0.97 -19.27 6.67
C GLY A 128 1.85 -18.52 5.67
N ARG A 129 3.09 -18.36 6.07
CA ARG A 129 4.09 -17.60 5.33
C ARG A 129 4.74 -18.43 4.22
N VAL A 130 4.80 -17.88 3.01
CA VAL A 130 5.45 -18.49 1.83
C VAL A 130 6.75 -17.79 1.44
N ARG A 131 7.09 -16.65 2.07
CA ARG A 131 8.33 -15.91 1.86
C ARG A 131 8.75 -15.14 3.11
N ASP A 132 10.05 -14.94 3.28
CA ASP A 132 10.65 -14.24 4.42
C ASP A 132 11.11 -12.82 4.08
N SER A 133 11.13 -12.47 2.80
CA SER A 133 11.47 -11.14 2.29
C SER A 133 10.68 -10.81 1.04
N ILE A 134 10.49 -9.52 0.79
CA ILE A 134 9.70 -9.00 -0.33
C ILE A 134 10.57 -7.99 -1.08
N PRO A 135 10.86 -8.19 -2.39
CA PRO A 135 11.63 -7.23 -3.17
C PRO A 135 11.01 -5.83 -3.10
N LEU A 136 11.85 -4.83 -2.82
CA LEU A 136 11.43 -3.44 -2.65
C LEU A 136 11.58 -2.67 -3.95
N SER A 137 10.50 -2.12 -4.44
CA SER A 137 10.44 -1.15 -5.51
C SER A 137 10.53 0.26 -4.92
N PHE A 138 11.50 1.05 -5.35
CA PHE A 138 11.61 2.45 -4.97
C PHE A 138 11.03 3.34 -6.06
N SER A 139 10.23 4.32 -5.67
CA SER A 139 9.58 5.22 -6.63
C SER A 139 10.46 6.44 -6.92
N ILE A 140 10.74 6.67 -8.18
CA ILE A 140 11.41 7.85 -8.75
C ILE A 140 10.35 8.91 -9.01
N ALA A 141 10.28 9.93 -8.16
CA ALA A 141 9.23 10.95 -8.19
C ALA A 141 9.68 12.29 -7.58
N ASP A 142 10.98 12.51 -7.40
CA ASP A 142 11.49 13.81 -6.99
C ASP A 142 11.26 14.82 -8.14
N PRO A 143 10.81 16.04 -7.87
CA PRO A 143 10.75 17.09 -8.89
C PRO A 143 12.08 17.34 -9.59
N ASP A 144 13.20 17.15 -8.87
CA ASP A 144 14.57 17.17 -9.41
C ASP A 144 15.02 15.75 -9.78
N PHE A 145 15.08 15.46 -11.07
CA PHE A 145 15.51 14.16 -11.58
C PHE A 145 16.95 13.80 -11.20
N GLU A 146 17.86 14.77 -11.13
CA GLU A 146 19.25 14.50 -10.72
C GLU A 146 19.34 14.06 -9.25
N ALA A 147 18.44 14.55 -8.38
CA ALA A 147 18.35 14.06 -7.01
C ALA A 147 17.92 12.57 -6.96
N ASP A 148 16.99 12.16 -7.83
CA ASP A 148 16.61 10.74 -7.95
C ASP A 148 17.76 9.90 -8.53
N MET A 149 18.48 10.38 -9.56
CA MET A 149 19.64 9.68 -10.13
C MET A 149 20.75 9.53 -9.08
N ALA A 150 21.06 10.58 -8.30
CA ALA A 150 22.03 10.50 -7.21
C ALA A 150 21.63 9.43 -6.18
N ARG A 151 20.34 9.38 -5.82
CA ARG A 151 19.81 8.36 -4.90
C ARG A 151 19.90 6.94 -5.48
N MET A 152 19.64 6.75 -6.77
CA MET A 152 19.81 5.44 -7.42
C MET A 152 21.26 4.98 -7.39
N ARG A 153 22.23 5.89 -7.57
CA ARG A 153 23.68 5.59 -7.47
C ARG A 153 24.08 5.06 -6.08
N GLU A 154 23.36 5.46 -5.05
CA GLU A 154 23.54 4.95 -3.68
C GLU A 154 22.77 3.62 -3.47
N MET A 155 21.53 3.53 -3.97
CA MET A 155 20.65 2.40 -3.72
C MET A 155 21.02 1.14 -4.53
N VAL A 156 21.50 1.30 -5.76
CA VAL A 156 21.87 0.15 -6.61
C VAL A 156 23.02 -0.66 -6.01
N PRO A 157 24.14 -0.07 -5.53
CA PRO A 157 25.17 -0.81 -4.81
C PRO A 157 24.68 -1.45 -3.50
N ALA A 158 23.68 -0.83 -2.84
CA ALA A 158 23.06 -1.35 -1.62
C ALA A 158 22.02 -2.50 -1.88
N GLY A 159 21.94 -3.02 -3.10
CA GLY A 159 21.12 -4.17 -3.44
C GLY A 159 19.75 -3.85 -4.06
N ASN A 160 19.32 -2.59 -4.10
CA ASN A 160 18.05 -2.23 -4.73
C ASN A 160 18.15 -2.40 -6.25
N ARG A 161 17.15 -3.05 -6.84
CA ARG A 161 17.12 -3.33 -8.28
C ARG A 161 15.85 -2.86 -8.96
N ILE A 162 14.79 -2.56 -8.21
CA ILE A 162 13.47 -2.25 -8.75
C ILE A 162 13.19 -0.76 -8.55
N PHE A 163 12.95 -0.04 -9.65
CA PHE A 163 12.66 1.39 -9.64
C PHE A 163 11.42 1.69 -10.46
N LYS A 164 10.43 2.34 -9.83
CA LYS A 164 9.18 2.76 -10.47
C LYS A 164 9.20 4.26 -10.74
N VAL A 165 9.16 4.65 -12.00
CA VAL A 165 9.24 6.05 -12.44
C VAL A 165 7.86 6.62 -12.57
N LYS A 166 7.61 7.76 -11.94
CA LYS A 166 6.40 8.56 -12.14
C LYS A 166 6.51 9.30 -13.47
N THR A 167 5.68 8.92 -14.43
CA THR A 167 5.65 9.42 -15.81
C THR A 167 4.37 10.20 -16.10
N GLY A 168 4.36 11.00 -17.18
CA GLY A 168 3.20 11.77 -17.60
C GLY A 168 2.94 13.04 -16.78
N VAL A 169 3.81 13.37 -15.82
CA VAL A 169 3.74 14.62 -15.03
C VAL A 169 4.53 15.74 -15.69
N LYS A 170 5.65 15.37 -16.31
CA LYS A 170 6.47 16.24 -17.15
C LYS A 170 6.05 16.06 -18.62
N SER A 171 6.73 16.76 -19.51
CA SER A 171 6.51 16.53 -20.95
C SER A 171 6.98 15.12 -21.35
N HIS A 172 6.34 14.54 -22.36
CA HIS A 172 6.75 13.22 -22.88
C HIS A 172 8.24 13.20 -23.29
N ALA A 173 8.76 14.27 -23.85
CA ALA A 173 10.17 14.38 -24.23
C ALA A 173 11.11 14.32 -23.01
N GLU A 174 10.73 14.91 -21.87
CA GLU A 174 11.47 14.82 -20.61
C GLU A 174 11.40 13.41 -20.03
N ASP A 175 10.21 12.78 -20.02
CA ASP A 175 10.07 11.40 -19.57
C ASP A 175 10.97 10.47 -20.39
N MET A 176 11.00 10.62 -21.71
CA MET A 176 11.86 9.85 -22.58
C MET A 176 13.35 10.05 -22.27
N ALA A 177 13.78 11.31 -22.05
CA ALA A 177 15.17 11.63 -21.71
C ALA A 177 15.56 11.03 -20.33
N HIS A 178 14.64 11.03 -19.36
CA HIS A 178 14.88 10.39 -18.05
C HIS A 178 15.04 8.87 -18.18
N LEU A 179 14.19 8.21 -18.94
CA LEU A 179 14.28 6.76 -19.17
C LEU A 179 15.57 6.38 -19.94
N GLU A 180 15.97 7.19 -20.93
CA GLU A 180 17.25 7.04 -21.63
C GLU A 180 18.45 7.18 -20.69
N ALA A 181 18.44 8.19 -19.81
CA ALA A 181 19.51 8.40 -18.82
C ALA A 181 19.60 7.22 -17.83
N MET A 182 18.47 6.74 -17.32
CA MET A 182 18.42 5.61 -16.40
C MET A 182 18.93 4.32 -17.07
N ARG A 183 18.49 4.01 -18.29
CA ARG A 183 18.96 2.84 -19.03
C ARG A 183 20.44 2.99 -19.48
N GLY A 184 20.85 4.21 -19.82
CA GLY A 184 22.25 4.50 -20.18
C GLY A 184 23.21 4.29 -19.02
N GLU A 185 22.84 4.66 -17.79
CA GLU A 185 23.71 4.53 -16.61
C GLU A 185 23.62 3.14 -15.95
N PHE A 186 22.43 2.58 -15.81
CA PHE A 186 22.20 1.34 -15.04
C PHE A 186 21.95 0.10 -15.93
N GLY A 187 21.72 0.29 -17.22
CA GLY A 187 21.48 -0.79 -18.17
C GLY A 187 20.24 -1.63 -17.84
N ASP A 188 20.30 -2.91 -18.21
CA ASP A 188 19.27 -3.91 -17.92
C ASP A 188 19.45 -4.54 -16.52
N GLY A 189 20.40 -4.05 -15.71
CA GLY A 189 20.64 -4.52 -14.35
C GLY A 189 19.58 -4.03 -13.34
N ILE A 190 18.70 -3.11 -13.76
CA ILE A 190 17.57 -2.62 -12.96
C ILE A 190 16.24 -3.06 -13.59
N ASP A 191 15.29 -3.42 -12.73
CA ASP A 191 13.88 -3.60 -13.07
C ASP A 191 13.23 -2.22 -13.11
N LEU A 192 12.85 -1.78 -14.30
CA LEU A 192 12.21 -0.50 -14.56
C LEU A 192 10.70 -0.69 -14.63
N ARG A 193 9.95 0.13 -13.93
CA ARG A 193 8.48 0.17 -13.92
C ARG A 193 8.01 1.58 -14.16
N LEU A 194 6.90 1.76 -14.85
CA LEU A 194 6.35 3.07 -15.15
C LEU A 194 4.99 3.22 -14.49
N ASP A 195 4.72 4.40 -13.94
CA ASP A 195 3.44 4.71 -13.32
C ASP A 195 2.97 6.10 -13.74
N TYR A 196 1.88 6.13 -14.46
CA TYR A 196 1.28 7.37 -14.96
C TYR A 196 0.28 7.99 -13.99
N ASN A 197 -0.18 7.26 -12.99
CA ASN A 197 -1.24 7.72 -12.08
C ASN A 197 -2.36 8.46 -12.82
N GLN A 198 -2.91 7.85 -13.88
CA GLN A 198 -4.02 8.38 -14.67
C GLN A 198 -3.68 9.64 -15.50
N ALA A 199 -2.41 9.97 -15.71
CA ALA A 199 -2.01 11.24 -16.32
C ALA A 199 -2.36 11.39 -17.80
N LEU A 200 -2.52 10.28 -18.55
CA LEU A 200 -2.75 10.34 -19.98
C LEU A 200 -4.24 10.45 -20.33
N SER A 201 -4.53 11.23 -21.36
CA SER A 201 -5.85 11.15 -22.03
C SER A 201 -5.94 9.81 -22.79
N PRO A 202 -7.06 9.06 -22.70
CA PRO A 202 -7.26 7.85 -23.51
C PRO A 202 -7.07 8.09 -25.01
N PHE A 203 -7.40 9.30 -25.48
CA PHE A 203 -7.20 9.70 -26.85
C PHE A 203 -5.71 9.97 -27.12
N GLY A 204 -5.08 9.14 -27.94
CA GLY A 204 -3.68 9.29 -28.33
C GLY A 204 -2.66 8.66 -27.36
N ALA A 205 -3.07 8.15 -26.19
CA ALA A 205 -2.16 7.53 -25.22
C ALA A 205 -1.31 6.39 -25.81
N ILE A 206 -1.87 5.60 -26.72
CA ILE A 206 -1.16 4.46 -27.32
C ILE A 206 0.15 4.85 -28.02
N SER A 207 0.24 6.04 -28.61
CA SER A 207 1.48 6.52 -29.24
C SER A 207 2.56 6.75 -28.18
N ILE A 208 2.19 7.41 -27.08
CA ILE A 208 3.08 7.67 -25.94
C ILE A 208 3.55 6.34 -25.32
N LEU A 209 2.62 5.39 -25.13
CA LEU A 209 2.92 4.10 -24.52
C LEU A 209 3.84 3.23 -25.40
N ARG A 210 3.70 3.28 -26.72
CA ARG A 210 4.63 2.62 -27.65
C ARG A 210 6.04 3.19 -27.60
N ASP A 211 6.18 4.51 -27.37
CA ASP A 211 7.49 5.12 -27.23
C ASP A 211 8.21 4.64 -25.97
N VAL A 212 7.50 4.45 -24.85
CA VAL A 212 8.09 3.96 -23.61
C VAL A 212 8.29 2.45 -23.58
N ASP A 213 7.51 1.68 -24.37
CA ASP A 213 7.60 0.22 -24.50
C ASP A 213 9.03 -0.23 -24.92
N ARG A 214 9.73 0.56 -25.75
CA ARG A 214 11.11 0.32 -26.18
C ARG A 214 12.12 0.19 -25.02
N PHE A 215 11.82 0.75 -23.84
CA PHE A 215 12.66 0.62 -22.64
C PHE A 215 12.41 -0.68 -21.88
N ARG A 216 11.48 -1.50 -22.36
CA ARG A 216 11.13 -2.81 -21.76
C ARG A 216 10.88 -2.72 -20.26
N PRO A 217 9.94 -1.85 -19.80
CA PRO A 217 9.56 -1.83 -18.39
C PRO A 217 8.85 -3.13 -18.05
N THR A 218 8.91 -3.54 -16.78
CA THR A 218 8.22 -4.74 -16.30
C THR A 218 6.71 -4.59 -16.39
N PHE A 219 6.21 -3.37 -16.19
CA PHE A 219 4.82 -3.01 -16.43
C PHE A 219 4.64 -1.49 -16.61
N ILE A 220 3.50 -1.11 -17.18
CA ILE A 220 2.99 0.27 -17.21
C ILE A 220 1.76 0.33 -16.31
N GLU A 221 1.86 1.07 -15.20
CA GLU A 221 0.79 1.21 -14.21
C GLU A 221 -0.13 2.38 -14.55
N GLN A 222 -1.43 2.12 -14.52
CA GLN A 222 -2.56 3.04 -14.63
C GLN A 222 -2.34 4.24 -15.57
N PRO A 223 -2.21 4.02 -16.88
CA PRO A 223 -1.87 5.10 -17.83
C PRO A 223 -2.98 6.15 -17.96
N VAL A 224 -4.25 5.75 -17.86
CA VAL A 224 -5.44 6.58 -18.11
C VAL A 224 -6.38 6.60 -16.91
N PRO A 225 -7.39 7.51 -16.87
CA PRO A 225 -8.38 7.56 -15.79
C PRO A 225 -9.00 6.20 -15.48
N ARG A 226 -9.27 5.96 -14.20
CA ARG A 226 -9.69 4.67 -13.63
C ARG A 226 -10.92 4.02 -14.27
N ASP A 227 -11.79 4.82 -14.86
CA ASP A 227 -13.03 4.39 -15.52
C ASP A 227 -12.83 4.07 -17.02
N CYS A 228 -11.63 4.29 -17.56
CA CYS A 228 -11.31 4.06 -18.98
C CYS A 228 -10.82 2.62 -19.26
N LEU A 229 -11.51 1.60 -18.71
CA LEU A 229 -11.08 0.18 -18.82
C LEU A 229 -10.99 -0.31 -20.26
N THR A 230 -11.85 0.15 -21.17
CA THR A 230 -11.78 -0.22 -22.59
C THR A 230 -10.53 0.32 -23.28
N ALA A 231 -10.04 1.49 -22.88
CA ALA A 231 -8.76 1.99 -23.36
C ALA A 231 -7.59 1.16 -22.81
N MET A 232 -7.62 0.81 -21.51
CA MET A 232 -6.62 -0.07 -20.89
C MET A 232 -6.57 -1.43 -21.58
N ALA A 233 -7.73 -2.04 -21.90
CA ALA A 233 -7.80 -3.29 -22.66
C ALA A 233 -7.14 -3.16 -24.04
N SER A 234 -7.38 -2.05 -24.74
CA SER A 234 -6.73 -1.79 -26.04
C SER A 234 -5.20 -1.63 -25.91
N PHE A 235 -4.72 -1.12 -24.78
CA PHE A 235 -3.28 -1.00 -24.54
C PHE A 235 -2.66 -2.37 -24.20
N ALA A 236 -3.31 -3.16 -23.36
CA ALA A 236 -2.87 -4.52 -23.04
C ALA A 236 -2.77 -5.43 -24.28
N ASP A 237 -3.69 -5.27 -25.24
CA ASP A 237 -3.66 -6.00 -26.53
C ASP A 237 -2.57 -5.50 -27.48
N ALA A 238 -2.18 -4.23 -27.41
CA ALA A 238 -1.33 -3.58 -28.39
C ALA A 238 0.15 -3.42 -28.01
N LEU A 239 0.52 -3.69 -26.75
CA LEU A 239 1.86 -3.49 -26.20
C LEU A 239 2.48 -4.82 -25.78
N ASP A 240 3.80 -4.93 -25.87
CA ASP A 240 4.53 -6.06 -25.31
C ASP A 240 4.70 -5.94 -23.80
N THR A 241 4.75 -4.69 -23.28
CA THR A 241 4.81 -4.42 -21.83
C THR A 241 3.45 -4.62 -21.17
N PRO A 242 3.38 -5.43 -20.10
CA PRO A 242 2.15 -5.62 -19.31
C PRO A 242 1.54 -4.33 -18.79
N ILE A 243 0.22 -4.24 -18.79
CA ILE A 243 -0.55 -3.17 -18.17
C ILE A 243 -0.91 -3.57 -16.74
N LEU A 244 -0.66 -2.69 -15.77
CA LEU A 244 -1.04 -2.89 -14.37
C LEU A 244 -2.16 -1.93 -13.98
N ALA A 245 -3.24 -2.46 -13.41
CA ALA A 245 -4.35 -1.67 -12.87
C ALA A 245 -4.11 -1.33 -11.39
N ASP A 246 -4.11 -0.03 -11.07
CA ASP A 246 -4.05 0.49 -9.69
C ASP A 246 -5.37 1.17 -9.31
N GLU A 247 -5.60 2.38 -9.77
CA GLU A 247 -6.80 3.16 -9.45
C GLU A 247 -8.08 2.54 -10.02
N SER A 248 -7.98 1.68 -11.01
CA SER A 248 -9.11 0.93 -11.58
C SER A 248 -9.49 -0.31 -10.77
N CYS A 249 -8.69 -0.75 -9.77
CA CYS A 249 -8.89 -2.00 -9.03
C CYS A 249 -8.89 -1.77 -7.53
N PHE A 250 -10.04 -1.49 -6.93
CA PHE A 250 -10.20 -1.34 -5.48
C PHE A 250 -10.63 -2.64 -4.80
N ASP A 251 -11.55 -3.36 -5.42
CA ASP A 251 -12.14 -4.58 -4.85
C ASP A 251 -12.28 -5.71 -5.87
N GLY A 252 -12.88 -6.82 -5.43
CA GLY A 252 -13.10 -7.98 -6.30
C GLY A 252 -14.07 -7.74 -7.45
N ARG A 253 -14.96 -6.75 -7.36
CA ARG A 253 -15.90 -6.40 -8.45
C ARG A 253 -15.17 -5.67 -9.56
N ASP A 254 -14.31 -4.71 -9.19
CA ASP A 254 -13.46 -4.03 -10.14
C ASP A 254 -12.57 -5.04 -10.86
N LEU A 255 -11.97 -5.98 -10.13
CA LEU A 255 -11.12 -7.02 -10.71
C LEU A 255 -11.89 -7.94 -11.68
N LEU A 256 -13.10 -8.33 -11.35
CA LEU A 256 -13.92 -9.13 -12.28
C LEU A 256 -14.22 -8.39 -13.58
N GLU A 257 -14.43 -7.08 -13.52
CA GLU A 257 -14.64 -6.27 -14.73
C GLU A 257 -13.35 -6.11 -15.53
N ILE A 258 -12.19 -5.93 -14.86
CA ILE A 258 -10.86 -5.91 -15.49
C ILE A 258 -10.62 -7.24 -16.23
N ILE A 259 -10.87 -8.38 -15.59
CA ILE A 259 -10.71 -9.71 -16.20
C ILE A 259 -11.66 -9.86 -17.40
N ARG A 260 -12.92 -9.48 -17.25
CA ARG A 260 -13.92 -9.58 -18.32
C ARG A 260 -13.53 -8.82 -19.57
N LEU A 261 -12.86 -7.69 -19.42
CA LEU A 261 -12.43 -6.81 -20.51
C LEU A 261 -11.01 -7.10 -21.01
N GLY A 262 -10.21 -7.88 -20.27
CA GLY A 262 -8.78 -8.00 -20.54
C GLY A 262 -8.05 -6.67 -20.35
N ALA A 263 -8.48 -5.86 -19.35
CA ALA A 263 -8.03 -4.49 -19.21
C ALA A 263 -6.67 -4.33 -18.50
N ALA A 264 -6.15 -5.38 -17.90
CA ALA A 264 -4.82 -5.39 -17.28
C ALA A 264 -4.28 -6.82 -17.14
N ASP A 265 -2.95 -6.93 -17.12
CA ASP A 265 -2.17 -8.17 -16.97
C ASP A 265 -1.70 -8.36 -15.52
N ALA A 266 -1.73 -7.31 -14.71
CA ALA A 266 -1.36 -7.30 -13.30
C ALA A 266 -2.19 -6.30 -12.52
N ILE A 267 -2.22 -6.43 -11.18
CA ILE A 267 -2.93 -5.50 -10.30
C ILE A 267 -2.04 -4.97 -9.18
N SER A 268 -2.22 -3.69 -8.82
CA SER A 268 -1.68 -3.11 -7.61
C SER A 268 -2.64 -3.33 -6.45
N VAL A 269 -2.19 -4.08 -5.44
CA VAL A 269 -2.98 -4.34 -4.24
C VAL A 269 -2.52 -3.43 -3.11
N LYS A 270 -3.42 -2.56 -2.67
CA LYS A 270 -3.22 -1.70 -1.50
C LYS A 270 -4.29 -2.06 -0.47
N LEU A 271 -3.87 -2.39 0.75
CA LEU A 271 -4.81 -2.71 1.82
C LEU A 271 -5.81 -1.57 2.09
N MET A 272 -5.36 -0.33 1.90
CA MET A 272 -6.21 0.88 2.00
C MET A 272 -7.37 0.87 0.99
N LYS A 273 -7.13 0.46 -0.25
CA LYS A 273 -8.17 0.31 -1.29
C LYS A 273 -9.13 -0.84 -0.95
N ALA A 274 -8.58 -2.00 -0.66
CA ALA A 274 -9.37 -3.19 -0.37
C ALA A 274 -10.21 -3.03 0.91
N GLY A 275 -9.76 -2.23 1.86
CA GLY A 275 -10.44 -1.97 3.12
C GLY A 275 -10.38 -3.14 4.09
N GLY A 276 -9.27 -3.89 4.09
CA GLY A 276 -8.97 -4.97 5.03
C GLY A 276 -8.11 -6.08 4.45
N LEU A 277 -7.44 -6.81 5.32
CA LEU A 277 -6.62 -7.98 5.01
C LEU A 277 -7.47 -9.11 4.39
N LEU A 278 -8.64 -9.38 4.98
CA LEU A 278 -9.56 -10.42 4.49
C LEU A 278 -10.15 -10.08 3.11
N LYS A 279 -10.41 -8.80 2.86
CA LYS A 279 -10.91 -8.35 1.55
C LYS A 279 -9.80 -8.42 0.50
N ALA A 280 -8.59 -8.01 0.85
CA ALA A 280 -7.43 -8.14 -0.03
C ALA A 280 -7.11 -9.60 -0.38
N GLN A 281 -7.25 -10.55 0.59
CA GLN A 281 -7.18 -11.98 0.28
C GLN A 281 -8.27 -12.41 -0.73
N GLY A 282 -9.48 -11.87 -0.60
CA GLY A 282 -10.56 -12.14 -1.55
C GLY A 282 -10.24 -11.64 -2.96
N VAL A 283 -9.65 -10.45 -3.08
CA VAL A 283 -9.17 -9.92 -4.38
C VAL A 283 -8.10 -10.84 -4.96
N MET A 284 -7.10 -11.22 -4.17
CA MET A 284 -6.02 -12.08 -4.65
C MET A 284 -6.48 -13.50 -4.99
N ALA A 285 -7.49 -14.05 -4.32
CA ALA A 285 -8.04 -15.35 -4.69
C ALA A 285 -8.68 -15.33 -6.10
N ILE A 286 -9.32 -14.22 -6.48
CA ILE A 286 -9.83 -14.00 -7.84
C ILE A 286 -8.67 -13.84 -8.83
N ALA A 287 -7.68 -13.01 -8.49
CA ALA A 287 -6.51 -12.75 -9.31
C ALA A 287 -5.70 -14.03 -9.60
N ASP A 288 -5.43 -14.84 -8.55
CA ASP A 288 -4.71 -16.12 -8.67
C ASP A 288 -5.46 -17.10 -9.61
N THR A 289 -6.79 -17.15 -9.53
CA THR A 289 -7.61 -17.99 -10.41
C THR A 289 -7.52 -17.54 -11.88
N ALA A 290 -7.37 -16.24 -12.10
CA ALA A 290 -7.24 -15.64 -13.43
C ALA A 290 -5.76 -15.54 -13.90
N HIS A 291 -4.80 -16.04 -13.11
CA HIS A 291 -3.35 -15.92 -13.37
C HIS A 291 -2.85 -14.47 -13.47
N ILE A 292 -3.46 -13.55 -12.74
CA ILE A 292 -3.08 -12.14 -12.68
C ILE A 292 -2.20 -11.92 -11.44
N PRO A 293 -0.91 -11.58 -11.58
CA PRO A 293 -0.03 -11.33 -10.45
C PRO A 293 -0.35 -10.02 -9.74
N GLY A 294 -0.09 -10.00 -8.42
CA GLY A 294 -0.25 -8.84 -7.57
C GLY A 294 1.08 -8.12 -7.29
N TYR A 295 1.00 -6.80 -7.22
CA TYR A 295 2.04 -5.89 -6.78
C TYR A 295 1.61 -5.17 -5.50
N GLY A 296 2.48 -5.10 -4.50
CA GLY A 296 2.20 -4.43 -3.24
C GLY A 296 2.35 -2.92 -3.35
N GLY A 297 1.26 -2.23 -3.68
CA GLY A 297 1.25 -0.78 -3.73
C GLY A 297 1.16 -0.13 -2.35
N THR A 298 1.40 1.18 -2.28
CA THR A 298 1.33 2.00 -1.06
C THR A 298 0.65 3.35 -1.36
N LEU A 299 0.21 4.02 -0.30
CA LEU A 299 -0.15 5.45 -0.29
C LEU A 299 0.88 6.19 0.60
N TRP A 300 0.47 6.60 1.83
CA TRP A 300 1.32 7.35 2.75
C TRP A 300 1.47 6.60 4.10
N GLU A 301 1.47 5.28 4.04
CA GLU A 301 1.52 4.40 5.20
C GLU A 301 2.80 4.59 6.03
N GLY A 302 2.63 4.57 7.34
CA GLY A 302 3.70 4.38 8.29
C GLY A 302 3.98 2.91 8.57
N GLY A 303 4.78 2.66 9.59
CA GLY A 303 5.27 1.32 9.90
C GLY A 303 4.22 0.32 10.32
N ILE A 304 3.10 0.74 10.91
CA ILE A 304 2.03 -0.19 11.36
C ILE A 304 1.32 -0.79 10.14
N ALA A 305 0.82 0.05 9.23
CA ALA A 305 0.14 -0.41 8.02
C ALA A 305 1.10 -1.16 7.09
N LEU A 306 2.36 -0.74 7.06
CA LEU A 306 3.39 -1.39 6.28
C LEU A 306 3.74 -2.77 6.81
N ALA A 307 3.77 -2.95 8.14
CA ALA A 307 3.90 -4.27 8.75
C ALA A 307 2.72 -5.18 8.36
N ALA A 308 1.48 -4.66 8.41
CA ALA A 308 0.30 -5.40 7.98
C ALA A 308 0.38 -5.82 6.50
N GLY A 309 0.79 -4.89 5.61
CA GLY A 309 1.01 -5.18 4.19
C GLY A 309 2.10 -6.22 3.97
N THR A 310 3.19 -6.14 4.73
CA THR A 310 4.30 -7.12 4.67
C THR A 310 3.84 -8.51 5.09
N GLN A 311 3.06 -8.63 6.17
CA GLN A 311 2.46 -9.90 6.62
C GLN A 311 1.48 -10.47 5.58
N PHE A 312 0.66 -9.61 4.98
CA PHE A 312 -0.28 -9.99 3.92
C PHE A 312 0.45 -10.55 2.70
N ILE A 313 1.45 -9.84 2.17
CA ILE A 313 2.23 -10.29 1.00
C ILE A 313 2.97 -11.59 1.33
N ALA A 314 3.49 -11.71 2.55
CA ALA A 314 4.19 -12.93 2.98
C ALA A 314 3.28 -14.17 2.96
N ALA A 315 1.98 -14.02 3.23
CA ALA A 315 0.99 -15.09 3.23
C ALA A 315 0.28 -15.31 1.88
N THR A 316 0.56 -14.47 0.86
CA THR A 316 -0.20 -14.47 -0.40
C THR A 316 0.72 -14.81 -1.58
N PRO A 317 0.70 -16.07 -2.09
CA PRO A 317 1.61 -16.50 -3.17
C PRO A 317 1.59 -15.62 -4.42
N GLY A 318 0.41 -15.24 -4.90
CA GLY A 318 0.21 -14.42 -6.10
C GLY A 318 0.71 -12.98 -6.01
N MET A 319 1.06 -12.49 -4.82
CA MET A 319 1.74 -11.20 -4.63
C MET A 319 3.21 -11.31 -5.00
N SER A 320 3.51 -11.54 -6.28
CA SER A 320 4.84 -11.93 -6.78
C SER A 320 5.69 -10.77 -7.32
N LEU A 321 5.11 -9.59 -7.52
CA LEU A 321 5.79 -8.46 -8.16
C LEU A 321 6.52 -7.52 -7.17
N GLY A 322 6.70 -7.95 -5.90
CA GLY A 322 7.33 -7.11 -4.86
C GLY A 322 6.41 -6.05 -4.28
N CYS A 323 6.97 -5.00 -3.68
CA CYS A 323 6.19 -3.95 -3.01
C CYS A 323 6.87 -2.58 -3.03
N GLU A 324 6.09 -1.52 -2.74
CA GLU A 324 6.55 -0.14 -2.58
C GLU A 324 6.68 0.30 -1.11
N PHE A 325 6.98 -0.59 -0.20
CA PHE A 325 6.97 -0.31 1.25
C PHE A 325 8.22 0.44 1.71
N TYR A 326 8.59 1.51 0.99
CA TYR A 326 9.76 2.35 1.26
C TYR A 326 9.47 3.58 2.15
N MET A 327 8.19 3.92 2.37
CA MET A 327 7.78 5.18 3.01
C MET A 327 8.46 5.44 4.37
N PRO A 328 8.44 4.53 5.36
CA PRO A 328 9.04 4.77 6.67
C PRO A 328 10.55 4.96 6.61
N HIS A 329 11.23 4.36 5.65
CA HIS A 329 12.70 4.43 5.55
C HIS A 329 13.19 5.66 4.78
N HIS A 330 12.49 5.99 3.69
CA HIS A 330 13.00 6.95 2.72
C HIS A 330 12.22 8.27 2.66
N VAL A 331 10.97 8.30 3.10
CA VAL A 331 10.09 9.47 2.94
C VAL A 331 9.69 10.09 4.27
N LEU A 332 9.19 9.31 5.23
CA LEU A 332 8.84 9.84 6.56
C LEU A 332 10.10 10.23 7.33
N THR A 333 10.07 11.38 8.00
CA THR A 333 11.17 11.80 8.89
C THR A 333 11.21 10.88 10.11
N GLU A 334 10.06 10.64 10.73
CA GLU A 334 9.89 9.83 11.93
C GLU A 334 8.82 8.77 11.71
N ASP A 335 8.88 7.69 12.50
CA ASP A 335 7.87 6.63 12.54
C ASP A 335 7.48 6.34 13.99
N VAL A 336 6.25 5.90 14.19
CA VAL A 336 5.70 5.59 15.51
C VAL A 336 6.19 4.27 16.09
N LEU A 337 6.83 3.44 15.28
CA LEU A 337 7.42 2.17 15.74
C LEU A 337 8.67 2.41 16.59
N GLU A 338 8.86 1.57 17.63
CA GLU A 338 10.12 1.53 18.40
C GLU A 338 11.32 1.10 17.53
N ALA A 339 11.07 0.19 16.59
CA ALA A 339 12.05 -0.22 15.57
C ALA A 339 11.34 -0.37 14.23
N ARG A 340 11.88 0.25 13.19
CA ARG A 340 11.33 0.13 11.83
C ARG A 340 11.37 -1.30 11.33
N VAL A 341 10.39 -1.69 10.53
CA VAL A 341 10.42 -2.98 9.80
C VAL A 341 11.70 -3.04 8.97
N PRO A 342 12.53 -4.09 9.11
CA PRO A 342 13.84 -4.09 8.47
C PRO A 342 13.77 -4.08 6.94
N ASN A 343 14.66 -3.29 6.33
CA ASN A 343 14.93 -3.27 4.89
C ASN A 343 16.42 -3.63 4.68
N ARG A 344 16.71 -4.68 3.91
CA ARG A 344 18.07 -5.17 3.64
C ARG A 344 18.18 -5.66 2.21
N ASP A 345 19.29 -5.35 1.56
CA ASP A 345 19.64 -5.84 0.22
C ASP A 345 18.50 -5.63 -0.81
N GLY A 346 17.84 -4.47 -0.74
CA GLY A 346 16.73 -4.13 -1.62
C GLY A 346 15.44 -4.91 -1.36
N ALA A 347 15.25 -5.46 -0.15
CA ALA A 347 14.04 -6.18 0.23
C ALA A 347 13.54 -5.78 1.63
N VAL A 348 12.24 -5.77 1.81
CA VAL A 348 11.58 -5.67 3.12
C VAL A 348 11.59 -7.05 3.77
N ILE A 349 12.08 -7.12 5.00
CA ILE A 349 12.12 -8.38 5.76
C ILE A 349 10.81 -8.56 6.53
N VAL A 350 10.20 -9.71 6.37
CA VAL A 350 8.92 -10.02 7.04
C VAL A 350 9.12 -10.15 8.55
N PRO A 351 8.41 -9.37 9.38
CA PRO A 351 8.47 -9.52 10.84
C PRO A 351 8.04 -10.92 11.29
N THR A 352 8.73 -11.49 12.27
CA THR A 352 8.52 -12.87 12.72
C THR A 352 7.83 -12.99 14.09
N GLY A 353 7.61 -11.87 14.78
CA GLY A 353 6.94 -11.86 16.09
C GLY A 353 5.44 -12.10 16.02
N PRO A 354 4.79 -12.39 17.17
CA PRO A 354 3.33 -12.50 17.27
C PRO A 354 2.61 -11.23 16.81
N GLY A 355 1.43 -11.38 16.26
CA GLY A 355 0.66 -10.27 15.68
C GLY A 355 1.34 -9.71 14.45
N LEU A 356 1.48 -8.39 14.39
CA LEU A 356 2.20 -7.69 13.31
C LEU A 356 3.72 -7.86 13.41
N GLY A 357 4.25 -8.36 14.56
CA GLY A 357 5.69 -8.48 14.81
C GLY A 357 6.40 -7.13 15.01
N ILE A 358 5.68 -6.11 15.46
CA ILE A 358 6.18 -4.75 15.71
C ILE A 358 5.84 -4.30 17.14
N SER A 359 6.50 -3.23 17.59
CA SER A 359 6.23 -2.58 18.88
C SER A 359 5.95 -1.10 18.69
N VAL A 360 4.89 -0.63 19.36
CA VAL A 360 4.52 0.78 19.50
C VAL A 360 4.33 1.07 20.97
N SER A 361 4.97 2.13 21.49
CA SER A 361 4.76 2.62 22.85
C SER A 361 4.16 4.03 22.84
N ASP A 362 3.55 4.43 23.94
CA ASP A 362 3.10 5.82 24.11
C ASP A 362 4.28 6.82 23.95
N ALA A 363 5.49 6.41 24.34
CA ALA A 363 6.68 7.22 24.19
C ALA A 363 7.08 7.40 22.71
N SER A 364 7.09 6.30 21.91
CA SER A 364 7.39 6.37 20.48
C SER A 364 6.31 7.15 19.73
N LEU A 365 5.03 6.92 20.05
CA LEU A 365 3.92 7.63 19.44
C LEU A 365 4.00 9.15 19.70
N ARG A 366 4.15 9.56 20.97
CA ARG A 366 4.16 10.98 21.35
C ARG A 366 5.49 11.68 21.02
N GLY A 367 6.59 10.93 20.93
CA GLY A 367 7.89 11.45 20.54
C GLY A 367 8.03 11.67 19.02
N ASN A 368 7.39 10.82 18.22
CA ASN A 368 7.65 10.72 16.77
C ASN A 368 6.47 11.17 15.90
N ALA A 369 5.34 11.59 16.50
CA ALA A 369 4.19 12.10 15.76
C ALA A 369 3.58 13.33 16.42
N ARG A 370 3.15 14.30 15.61
CA ARG A 370 2.31 15.38 16.07
C ARG A 370 0.85 14.89 16.15
N ILE A 371 0.35 14.71 17.37
CA ILE A 371 -1.04 14.31 17.58
C ILE A 371 -1.94 15.55 17.40
N LEU A 372 -2.83 15.51 16.41
CA LEU A 372 -3.80 16.56 16.12
C LEU A 372 -5.12 16.35 16.89
N ALA A 373 -5.51 15.10 17.08
CA ALA A 373 -6.67 14.69 17.87
C ALA A 373 -6.48 13.29 18.45
N GLU A 374 -7.08 13.05 19.63
CA GLU A 374 -7.11 11.75 20.32
C GLU A 374 -8.50 11.56 20.96
N LYS A 375 -9.08 10.36 20.86
CA LYS A 375 -10.37 9.96 21.45
C LYS A 375 -10.30 8.54 22.04
#